data_a6f17aa81c7ce1dd455bca6b201f4349
#
_entry.id   a6f17aa81c7ce1dd455bca6b201f4349
#
_cell.length_a   1.000
_cell.length_b   1.000
_cell.length_c   1.000
_cell.angle_alpha   90.00
_cell.angle_beta   90.00
_cell.angle_gamma   90.00
#
_symmetry.space_group_name_H-M   'P 1'
#
loop_
_entity.id
_entity.type
_entity.pdbx_description
1 polymer ?
#
loop_
_entity_poly.entity_id
_entity_poly.type
_entity_poly.pdbx_seq_one_letter_code
_entity_poly.pdbx_strand_id
1 'polypeptide(L)'
;MVWAIVSATFCPLPNLGPEPVARLLLVMAPVTAVATLLAGLSVAAGLTIRSSGRMVIERLWWPAAAMTCASYLQWPRAMKVHGSTRLATGMGGSAVLHVALLLACGVLVAAAVAGCRRVVSGILATGALVAVILTGSRAGLACATLFVLGCAIGSVMWRHSRVVRRAGHRRMVWGGLVALAVVVIGMVIVVPGLRRMLNPSDPMRSRTLRTGIQVWSSDLNHVFFGLGSGRLWPWYLYDCHARQEPWRELMTTQWGPTLSSAHSTVLAVLVELGLLGFVLLLPVLLGPVVELVRRLFDGTGSPAGVVLRWAVVATLPAFLVDTYLVKNFGVSMWWWVVTLSSVAWTDQRPPSTSRQNSG
;
A
#
# COMPACT_ATOMS: atom_id res chain seq x y z
N MET A 1 -12.83 -11.91 -0.76
CA MET A 1 -13.74 -11.08 -1.56
C MET A 1 -15.17 -11.64 -1.57
N VAL A 2 -15.40 -12.89 -2.04
CA VAL A 2 -16.75 -13.50 -2.03
C VAL A 2 -17.38 -13.46 -0.65
N TRP A 3 -16.65 -13.84 0.40
CA TRP A 3 -17.12 -13.76 1.79
C TRP A 3 -17.52 -12.35 2.21
N ALA A 4 -16.84 -11.31 1.78
CA ALA A 4 -17.20 -9.93 2.10
C ALA A 4 -18.56 -9.52 1.47
N ILE A 5 -18.83 -9.98 0.24
CA ILE A 5 -20.12 -9.75 -0.42
C ILE A 5 -21.22 -10.52 0.29
N VAL A 6 -21.00 -11.79 0.58
CA VAL A 6 -21.96 -12.66 1.29
C VAL A 6 -22.28 -12.06 2.66
N SER A 7 -21.25 -11.66 3.44
CA SER A 7 -21.47 -11.08 4.76
C SER A 7 -22.25 -9.76 4.70
N ALA A 8 -21.98 -8.91 3.71
CA ALA A 8 -22.74 -7.66 3.53
C ALA A 8 -24.20 -7.90 3.13
N THR A 9 -24.48 -8.99 2.40
CA THR A 9 -25.82 -9.31 1.90
C THR A 9 -26.71 -9.91 2.98
N PHE A 10 -26.16 -10.76 3.85
CA PHE A 10 -26.93 -11.52 4.85
C PHE A 10 -26.89 -10.91 6.26
N CYS A 11 -26.07 -9.89 6.51
CA CYS A 11 -26.05 -9.23 7.80
C CYS A 11 -27.33 -8.41 8.05
N PRO A 12 -27.76 -8.27 9.32
CA PRO A 12 -28.85 -7.38 9.70
C PRO A 12 -28.56 -5.95 9.23
N LEU A 13 -29.56 -5.30 8.63
CA LEU A 13 -29.41 -3.94 8.12
C LEU A 13 -29.23 -2.95 9.27
N PRO A 14 -28.29 -2.03 9.19
CA PRO A 14 -28.30 -0.84 10.03
C PRO A 14 -29.50 0.05 9.64
N ASN A 15 -29.96 0.86 10.56
CA ASN A 15 -31.09 1.77 10.34
C ASN A 15 -30.67 2.98 9.47
N LEU A 16 -30.43 2.74 8.17
CA LEU A 16 -29.91 3.71 7.19
C LEU A 16 -30.98 4.31 6.27
N GLY A 17 -32.25 4.18 6.65
CA GLY A 17 -33.37 4.62 5.79
C GLY A 17 -34.04 3.44 5.06
N PRO A 18 -34.66 3.69 3.88
CA PRO A 18 -35.35 2.62 3.14
C PRO A 18 -34.45 1.43 2.87
N GLU A 19 -34.96 0.23 3.09
CA GLU A 19 -34.19 -1.03 3.00
C GLU A 19 -33.36 -1.19 1.72
N PRO A 20 -33.87 -0.87 0.51
CA PRO A 20 -33.07 -1.00 -0.71
C PRO A 20 -31.83 -0.11 -0.74
N VAL A 21 -31.96 1.12 -0.20
CA VAL A 21 -30.83 2.07 -0.15
C VAL A 21 -29.81 1.62 0.88
N ALA A 22 -30.23 1.16 2.06
CA ALA A 22 -29.35 0.63 3.08
C ALA A 22 -28.58 -0.59 2.59
N ARG A 23 -29.21 -1.52 1.88
CA ARG A 23 -28.55 -2.67 1.27
C ARG A 23 -27.53 -2.26 0.19
N LEU A 24 -27.90 -1.34 -0.68
CA LEU A 24 -26.99 -0.82 -1.70
C LEU A 24 -25.75 -0.21 -1.08
N LEU A 25 -25.91 0.62 -0.05
CA LEU A 25 -24.80 1.26 0.65
C LEU A 25 -23.88 0.24 1.32
N LEU A 26 -24.42 -0.79 1.98
CA LEU A 26 -23.61 -1.83 2.60
C LEU A 26 -22.78 -2.62 1.59
N VAL A 27 -23.33 -2.88 0.41
CA VAL A 27 -22.62 -3.61 -0.66
C VAL A 27 -21.52 -2.79 -1.31
N MET A 28 -21.55 -1.45 -1.19
CA MET A 28 -20.52 -0.58 -1.78
C MET A 28 -19.10 -0.88 -1.26
N ALA A 29 -18.93 -1.22 0.02
CA ALA A 29 -17.62 -1.52 0.58
C ALA A 29 -16.98 -2.77 -0.06
N PRO A 30 -17.61 -3.95 -0.06
CA PRO A 30 -17.03 -5.14 -0.71
C PRO A 30 -16.95 -5.01 -2.23
N VAL A 31 -17.90 -4.34 -2.89
CA VAL A 31 -17.86 -4.10 -4.34
C VAL A 31 -16.65 -3.25 -4.72
N THR A 32 -16.35 -2.20 -3.95
CA THR A 32 -15.13 -1.39 -4.18
C THR A 32 -13.88 -2.26 -4.07
N ALA A 33 -13.78 -3.11 -3.04
CA ALA A 33 -12.64 -3.98 -2.86
C ALA A 33 -12.48 -5.01 -4.01
N VAL A 34 -13.60 -5.60 -4.46
CA VAL A 34 -13.60 -6.52 -5.62
C VAL A 34 -13.22 -5.79 -6.91
N ALA A 35 -13.81 -4.62 -7.16
CA ALA A 35 -13.52 -3.84 -8.35
C ALA A 35 -12.03 -3.45 -8.44
N THR A 36 -11.42 -3.04 -7.32
CA THR A 36 -9.98 -2.71 -7.30
C THR A 36 -9.11 -3.93 -7.57
N LEU A 37 -9.46 -5.10 -7.02
CA LEU A 37 -8.75 -6.34 -7.29
C LEU A 37 -8.85 -6.75 -8.76
N LEU A 38 -10.07 -6.76 -9.32
CA LEU A 38 -10.30 -7.15 -10.71
C LEU A 38 -9.61 -6.17 -11.68
N ALA A 39 -9.71 -4.87 -11.43
CA ALA A 39 -9.00 -3.86 -12.21
C ALA A 39 -7.48 -4.05 -12.11
N GLY A 40 -6.95 -4.24 -10.91
CA GLY A 40 -5.53 -4.51 -10.68
C GLY A 40 -5.06 -5.79 -11.37
N LEU A 41 -5.84 -6.86 -11.29
CA LEU A 41 -5.55 -8.14 -11.95
C LEU A 41 -5.55 -7.99 -13.49
N SER A 42 -6.56 -7.32 -14.04
CA SER A 42 -6.66 -7.09 -15.49
C SER A 42 -5.48 -6.30 -16.02
N VAL A 43 -5.10 -5.21 -15.34
CA VAL A 43 -3.94 -4.40 -15.71
C VAL A 43 -2.64 -5.18 -15.55
N ALA A 44 -2.44 -5.89 -14.42
CA ALA A 44 -1.24 -6.68 -14.19
C ALA A 44 -1.11 -7.82 -15.24
N ALA A 45 -2.20 -8.50 -15.58
CA ALA A 45 -2.22 -9.51 -16.63
C ALA A 45 -1.83 -8.90 -17.99
N GLY A 46 -2.42 -7.76 -18.37
CA GLY A 46 -2.06 -7.06 -19.61
C GLY A 46 -0.60 -6.59 -19.65
N LEU A 47 -0.03 -6.24 -18.50
CA LEU A 47 1.38 -5.84 -18.40
C LEU A 47 2.33 -7.04 -18.51
N THR A 48 1.97 -8.19 -17.96
CA THR A 48 2.87 -9.35 -17.78
C THR A 48 2.74 -10.38 -18.88
N ILE A 49 1.58 -10.52 -19.52
CA ILE A 49 1.36 -11.46 -20.61
C ILE A 49 2.33 -11.15 -21.76
N ARG A 50 3.14 -12.13 -22.12
CA ARG A 50 4.14 -12.05 -23.21
C ARG A 50 5.19 -10.93 -23.03
N SER A 51 5.38 -10.43 -21.81
CA SER A 51 6.31 -9.33 -21.54
C SER A 51 7.50 -9.82 -20.71
N SER A 52 8.70 -9.39 -21.11
CA SER A 52 9.89 -9.55 -20.25
C SER A 52 9.76 -8.64 -19.00
N GLY A 53 10.45 -8.99 -17.92
CA GLY A 53 10.46 -8.16 -16.72
C GLY A 53 10.88 -6.71 -16.98
N ARG A 54 11.80 -6.48 -17.91
CA ARG A 54 12.20 -5.13 -18.32
C ARG A 54 11.03 -4.34 -18.94
N MET A 55 10.24 -4.96 -19.82
CA MET A 55 9.07 -4.32 -20.43
C MET A 55 8.01 -4.00 -19.37
N VAL A 56 7.83 -4.87 -18.39
CA VAL A 56 6.90 -4.61 -17.27
C VAL A 56 7.32 -3.35 -16.52
N ILE A 57 8.60 -3.21 -16.18
CA ILE A 57 9.13 -2.00 -15.54
C ILE A 57 8.93 -0.76 -16.41
N GLU A 58 9.25 -0.84 -17.69
CA GLU A 58 9.12 0.28 -18.63
C GLU A 58 7.67 0.77 -18.72
N ARG A 59 6.70 -0.14 -18.67
CA ARG A 59 5.28 0.19 -18.65
C ARG A 59 4.83 0.77 -17.32
N LEU A 60 5.27 0.20 -16.20
CA LEU A 60 4.96 0.71 -14.85
C LEU A 60 5.65 2.06 -14.56
N TRP A 61 6.73 2.37 -15.27
CA TRP A 61 7.48 3.61 -15.08
C TRP A 61 6.61 4.84 -15.32
N TRP A 62 5.78 4.83 -16.37
CA TRP A 62 4.96 5.99 -16.72
C TRP A 62 3.94 6.37 -15.63
N PRO A 63 3.08 5.45 -15.15
CA PRO A 63 2.16 5.79 -14.07
C PRO A 63 2.91 6.15 -12.77
N ALA A 64 4.05 5.52 -12.46
CA ALA A 64 4.84 5.87 -11.29
C ALA A 64 5.42 7.30 -11.40
N ALA A 65 5.96 7.67 -12.56
CA ALA A 65 6.46 9.02 -12.82
C ALA A 65 5.32 10.05 -12.78
N ALA A 66 4.21 9.77 -13.45
CA ALA A 66 3.03 10.65 -13.48
C ALA A 66 2.48 10.88 -12.08
N MET A 67 2.36 9.83 -11.26
CA MET A 67 1.88 9.91 -9.88
C MET A 67 2.81 10.78 -9.03
N THR A 68 4.12 10.60 -9.16
CA THR A 68 5.12 11.41 -8.45
C THR A 68 4.99 12.87 -8.82
N CYS A 69 4.98 13.20 -10.11
CA CYS A 69 4.84 14.58 -10.58
C CYS A 69 3.49 15.21 -10.17
N ALA A 70 2.38 14.47 -10.37
CA ALA A 70 1.04 14.92 -10.00
C ALA A 70 0.92 15.24 -8.51
N SER A 71 1.62 14.52 -7.65
CA SER A 71 1.62 14.77 -6.22
C SER A 71 2.17 16.16 -5.88
N TYR A 72 3.24 16.59 -6.51
CA TYR A 72 3.79 17.92 -6.31
C TYR A 72 2.93 19.02 -6.95
N LEU A 73 2.34 18.76 -8.12
CA LEU A 73 1.45 19.71 -8.78
C LEU A 73 0.15 19.96 -7.99
N GLN A 74 -0.37 18.91 -7.33
CA GLN A 74 -1.60 19.01 -6.54
C GLN A 74 -1.37 19.53 -5.11
N TRP A 75 -0.15 19.50 -4.59
CA TRP A 75 0.16 19.88 -3.22
C TRP A 75 -0.22 21.32 -2.88
N PRO A 76 0.10 22.37 -3.69
CA PRO A 76 -0.33 23.74 -3.39
C PRO A 76 -1.85 23.89 -3.31
N ARG A 77 -2.59 23.15 -4.15
CA ARG A 77 -4.06 23.12 -4.11
C ARG A 77 -4.58 22.46 -2.84
N ALA A 78 -3.99 21.34 -2.46
CA ALA A 78 -4.36 20.62 -1.23
C ALA A 78 -4.11 21.48 0.02
N MET A 79 -3.01 22.24 0.07
CA MET A 79 -2.74 23.19 1.15
C MET A 79 -3.81 24.27 1.27
N LYS A 80 -4.27 24.83 0.14
CA LYS A 80 -5.32 25.85 0.12
C LYS A 80 -6.67 25.32 0.57
N VAL A 81 -7.04 24.11 0.12
CA VAL A 81 -8.36 23.50 0.40
C VAL A 81 -8.47 22.95 1.82
N HIS A 82 -7.42 22.34 2.33
CA HIS A 82 -7.47 21.64 3.62
C HIS A 82 -6.77 22.39 4.75
N GLY A 83 -6.16 23.53 4.52
CA GLY A 83 -5.40 24.28 5.52
C GLY A 83 -4.23 23.48 6.13
N SER A 84 -3.84 22.37 5.51
CA SER A 84 -2.82 21.44 5.99
C SER A 84 -1.62 21.43 5.06
N THR A 85 -0.42 21.49 5.63
CA THR A 85 0.85 21.37 4.88
C THR A 85 1.12 19.95 4.38
N ARG A 86 0.25 18.98 4.72
CA ARG A 86 0.40 17.58 4.32
C ARG A 86 0.06 17.37 2.85
N LEU A 87 0.88 16.57 2.19
CA LEU A 87 0.61 16.16 0.82
C LEU A 87 -0.62 15.24 0.77
N ALA A 88 -1.57 15.60 -0.07
CA ALA A 88 -2.74 14.81 -0.42
C ALA A 88 -3.05 15.00 -1.91
N THR A 89 -3.68 14.02 -2.54
CA THR A 89 -4.06 14.07 -3.96
C THR A 89 -5.45 13.47 -4.15
N GLY A 90 -6.01 13.61 -5.35
CA GLY A 90 -7.26 12.93 -5.71
C GLY A 90 -7.20 11.40 -5.67
N MET A 91 -6.01 10.79 -5.66
CA MET A 91 -5.86 9.34 -5.48
C MET A 91 -6.11 8.90 -4.05
N GLY A 92 -5.84 9.76 -3.07
CA GLY A 92 -6.02 9.43 -1.66
C GLY A 92 -5.57 10.54 -0.74
N GLY A 93 -6.17 10.58 0.45
CA GLY A 93 -5.78 11.48 1.52
C GLY A 93 -4.35 11.20 2.00
N SER A 94 -3.78 12.15 2.72
CA SER A 94 -2.40 12.07 3.24
C SER A 94 -2.13 10.83 4.09
N ALA A 95 -3.16 10.18 4.63
CA ALA A 95 -3.02 8.97 5.45
C ALA A 95 -2.66 7.73 4.63
N VAL A 96 -3.13 7.61 3.38
CA VAL A 96 -2.96 6.41 2.55
C VAL A 96 -2.10 6.64 1.31
N LEU A 97 -1.93 7.89 0.88
CA LEU A 97 -1.17 8.25 -0.32
C LEU A 97 0.29 7.76 -0.27
N HIS A 98 0.88 7.69 0.92
CA HIS A 98 2.25 7.21 1.10
C HIS A 98 2.48 5.80 0.56
N VAL A 99 1.46 4.93 0.60
CA VAL A 99 1.55 3.57 0.05
C VAL A 99 1.74 3.62 -1.47
N ALA A 100 0.93 4.44 -2.16
CA ALA A 100 1.03 4.57 -3.62
C ALA A 100 2.38 5.19 -4.04
N LEU A 101 2.84 6.22 -3.31
CA LEU A 101 4.12 6.88 -3.58
C LEU A 101 5.32 5.97 -3.28
N LEU A 102 5.25 5.14 -2.24
CA LEU A 102 6.32 4.20 -1.93
C LEU A 102 6.42 3.10 -3.01
N LEU A 103 5.29 2.61 -3.51
CA LEU A 103 5.27 1.68 -4.64
C LEU A 103 5.80 2.35 -5.92
N ALA A 104 5.43 3.62 -6.17
CA ALA A 104 5.99 4.38 -7.29
C ALA A 104 7.51 4.53 -7.15
N CYS A 105 8.00 4.86 -5.96
CA CYS A 105 9.43 4.88 -5.64
C CYS A 105 10.09 3.53 -5.96
N GLY A 106 9.50 2.43 -5.52
CA GLY A 106 10.01 1.08 -5.78
C GLY A 106 10.09 0.76 -7.28
N VAL A 107 9.08 1.10 -8.06
CA VAL A 107 9.07 0.95 -9.53
C VAL A 107 10.21 1.78 -10.16
N LEU A 108 10.36 3.04 -9.74
CA LEU A 108 11.39 3.94 -10.27
C LEU A 108 12.81 3.49 -9.90
N VAL A 109 13.03 3.00 -8.67
CA VAL A 109 14.31 2.39 -8.26
C VAL A 109 14.58 1.14 -9.08
N ALA A 110 13.58 0.26 -9.25
CA ALA A 110 13.70 -0.94 -10.08
C ALA A 110 14.05 -0.58 -11.53
N ALA A 111 13.45 0.48 -12.09
CA ALA A 111 13.76 0.99 -13.41
C ALA A 111 15.21 1.50 -13.51
N ALA A 112 15.67 2.26 -12.52
CA ALA A 112 17.06 2.72 -12.48
C ALA A 112 18.05 1.55 -12.41
N VAL A 113 17.74 0.52 -11.62
CA VAL A 113 18.54 -0.71 -11.49
C VAL A 113 18.54 -1.53 -12.79
N ALA A 114 17.40 -1.59 -13.49
CA ALA A 114 17.28 -2.24 -14.80
C ALA A 114 17.94 -1.46 -15.95
N GLY A 115 18.45 -0.24 -15.68
CA GLY A 115 19.04 0.63 -16.68
C GLY A 115 18.04 1.44 -17.52
N CYS A 116 16.74 1.40 -17.15
CA CYS A 116 15.70 2.15 -17.83
C CYS A 116 15.72 3.62 -17.35
N ARG A 117 16.09 4.56 -18.25
CA ARG A 117 16.12 6.01 -17.95
C ARG A 117 16.80 6.32 -16.61
N ARG A 118 17.96 5.72 -16.37
CA ARG A 118 18.62 5.58 -15.06
C ARG A 118 18.65 6.86 -14.23
N VAL A 119 19.07 7.99 -14.81
CA VAL A 119 19.19 9.27 -14.11
C VAL A 119 17.82 9.82 -13.75
N VAL A 120 16.91 9.89 -14.73
CA VAL A 120 15.55 10.39 -14.53
C VAL A 120 14.78 9.54 -13.52
N SER A 121 14.92 8.22 -13.61
CA SER A 121 14.32 7.29 -12.64
C SER A 121 14.85 7.51 -11.22
N GLY A 122 16.15 7.76 -11.08
CA GLY A 122 16.76 8.09 -9.78
C GLY A 122 16.24 9.39 -9.19
N ILE A 123 16.14 10.45 -10.01
CA ILE A 123 15.60 11.75 -9.57
C ILE A 123 14.13 11.60 -9.14
N LEU A 124 13.31 10.94 -9.96
CA LEU A 124 11.89 10.73 -9.64
C LEU A 124 11.70 9.80 -8.43
N ALA A 125 12.54 8.78 -8.25
CA ALA A 125 12.50 7.92 -7.06
C ALA A 125 12.78 8.71 -5.78
N THR A 126 13.78 9.59 -5.81
CA THR A 126 14.07 10.51 -4.70
C THR A 126 12.89 11.45 -4.46
N GLY A 127 12.32 12.02 -5.52
CA GLY A 127 11.10 12.83 -5.43
C GLY A 127 9.92 12.07 -4.80
N ALA A 128 9.66 10.83 -5.23
CA ALA A 128 8.61 10.00 -4.66
C ALA A 128 8.84 9.73 -3.17
N LEU A 129 10.07 9.45 -2.76
CA LEU A 129 10.41 9.23 -1.34
C LEU A 129 10.24 10.51 -0.50
N VAL A 130 10.63 11.66 -1.03
CA VAL A 130 10.37 12.97 -0.40
C VAL A 130 8.85 13.21 -0.29
N ALA A 131 8.09 12.90 -1.33
CA ALA A 131 6.63 13.01 -1.32
C ALA A 131 5.98 12.10 -0.24
N VAL A 132 6.50 10.87 -0.02
CA VAL A 132 6.07 10.01 1.11
C VAL A 132 6.23 10.74 2.43
N ILE A 133 7.37 11.40 2.66
CA ILE A 133 7.61 12.16 3.90
C ILE A 133 6.65 13.33 4.03
N LEU A 134 6.43 14.07 2.94
CA LEU A 134 5.51 15.22 2.90
C LEU A 134 4.04 14.85 3.17
N THR A 135 3.66 13.58 3.02
CA THR A 135 2.33 13.13 3.47
C THR A 135 2.15 13.31 4.99
N GLY A 136 3.23 13.42 5.77
CA GLY A 136 3.19 13.49 7.22
C GLY A 136 2.62 12.22 7.87
N SER A 137 2.65 11.08 7.18
CA SER A 137 2.18 9.80 7.70
C SER A 137 3.28 9.08 8.48
N ARG A 138 3.00 8.74 9.75
CA ARG A 138 3.90 7.91 10.59
C ARG A 138 4.13 6.55 9.97
N ALA A 139 3.08 5.92 9.45
CA ALA A 139 3.18 4.67 8.70
C ALA A 139 4.03 4.83 7.45
N GLY A 140 3.85 5.94 6.72
CA GLY A 140 4.65 6.25 5.54
C GLY A 140 6.14 6.34 5.85
N LEU A 141 6.51 6.99 6.97
CA LEU A 141 7.90 7.06 7.40
C LEU A 141 8.46 5.66 7.73
N ALA A 142 7.72 4.86 8.50
CA ALA A 142 8.13 3.49 8.84
C ALA A 142 8.31 2.61 7.59
N CYS A 143 7.35 2.65 6.67
CA CYS A 143 7.41 1.92 5.41
C CYS A 143 8.58 2.40 4.52
N ALA A 144 8.83 3.71 4.44
CA ALA A 144 9.95 4.26 3.69
C ALA A 144 11.31 3.85 4.29
N THR A 145 11.43 3.88 5.62
CA THR A 145 12.63 3.41 6.32
C THR A 145 12.87 1.93 6.04
N LEU A 146 11.84 1.09 6.15
CA LEU A 146 11.93 -0.33 5.82
C LEU A 146 12.36 -0.55 4.37
N PHE A 147 11.80 0.21 3.42
CA PHE A 147 12.17 0.13 2.02
C PHE A 147 13.64 0.48 1.79
N VAL A 148 14.11 1.59 2.34
CA VAL A 148 15.50 2.05 2.20
C VAL A 148 16.48 1.06 2.82
N LEU A 149 16.20 0.57 4.04
CA LEU A 149 17.02 -0.44 4.72
C LEU A 149 17.11 -1.72 3.91
N GLY A 150 16.01 -2.22 3.39
CA GLY A 150 16.01 -3.43 2.58
C GLY A 150 16.76 -3.27 1.25
N CYS A 151 16.64 -2.13 0.58
CA CYS A 151 17.45 -1.82 -0.58
C CYS A 151 18.95 -1.78 -0.24
N ALA A 152 19.33 -1.22 0.92
CA ALA A 152 20.71 -1.18 1.39
C ALA A 152 21.24 -2.61 1.67
N ILE A 153 20.51 -3.40 2.45
CA ILE A 153 20.84 -4.80 2.77
C ILE A 153 20.94 -5.63 1.49
N GLY A 154 19.91 -5.54 0.62
CA GLY A 154 19.89 -6.24 -0.65
C GLY A 154 21.08 -5.89 -1.54
N SER A 155 21.49 -4.62 -1.55
CA SER A 155 22.67 -4.17 -2.30
C SER A 155 23.99 -4.76 -1.76
N VAL A 156 24.08 -4.97 -0.44
CA VAL A 156 25.27 -5.60 0.20
C VAL A 156 25.28 -7.09 -0.09
N MET A 157 24.16 -7.80 0.11
CA MET A 157 24.05 -9.24 -0.14
C MET A 157 24.32 -9.59 -1.61
N TRP A 158 23.77 -8.83 -2.55
CA TRP A 158 23.97 -9.04 -3.97
C TRP A 158 25.43 -8.87 -4.41
N ARG A 159 26.19 -8.03 -3.71
CA ARG A 159 27.61 -7.80 -3.99
C ARG A 159 28.51 -8.89 -3.44
N HIS A 160 28.15 -9.44 -2.29
CA HIS A 160 28.92 -10.52 -1.68
C HIS A 160 28.88 -11.80 -2.55
N SER A 161 27.77 -12.03 -3.24
CA SER A 161 27.60 -13.17 -4.16
C SER A 161 28.30 -13.01 -5.51
N ARG A 162 28.76 -11.79 -5.87
CA ARG A 162 29.52 -11.50 -7.09
C ARG A 162 30.85 -10.85 -6.72
N VAL A 163 31.79 -11.68 -6.29
CA VAL A 163 33.16 -11.30 -5.93
C VAL A 163 33.72 -10.20 -6.86
N VAL A 164 34.09 -9.07 -6.20
CA VAL A 164 35.09 -8.08 -6.65
C VAL A 164 34.80 -7.29 -7.93
N ARG A 165 34.20 -6.13 -7.78
CA ARG A 165 34.63 -4.88 -8.42
C ARG A 165 33.77 -3.67 -8.05
N ARG A 166 34.42 -2.62 -7.52
CA ARG A 166 34.08 -1.19 -7.40
C ARG A 166 33.76 -0.66 -5.99
N ALA A 167 34.82 -0.41 -5.24
CA ALA A 167 34.76 0.33 -3.96
C ALA A 167 34.11 1.74 -4.08
N GLY A 168 34.23 2.40 -5.23
CA GLY A 168 33.66 3.72 -5.46
C GLY A 168 32.12 3.76 -5.43
N HIS A 169 31.47 2.75 -5.99
CA HIS A 169 29.99 2.69 -6.01
C HIS A 169 29.38 2.44 -4.64
N ARG A 170 30.09 1.73 -3.76
CA ARG A 170 29.68 1.50 -2.36
C ARG A 170 29.65 2.80 -1.55
N ARG A 171 30.66 3.66 -1.70
CA ARG A 171 30.72 4.97 -1.04
C ARG A 171 29.60 5.89 -1.51
N MET A 172 29.27 5.87 -2.81
CA MET A 172 28.20 6.68 -3.39
C MET A 172 26.81 6.25 -2.89
N VAL A 173 26.54 4.95 -2.73
CA VAL A 173 25.26 4.45 -2.19
C VAL A 173 25.14 4.80 -0.71
N TRP A 174 26.18 4.57 0.09
CA TRP A 174 26.18 4.97 1.51
C TRP A 174 26.07 6.48 1.68
N GLY A 175 26.79 7.26 0.89
CA GLY A 175 26.67 8.72 0.89
C GLY A 175 25.24 9.19 0.57
N GLY A 176 24.59 8.59 -0.42
CA GLY A 176 23.20 8.88 -0.76
C GLY A 176 22.22 8.51 0.35
N LEU A 177 22.42 7.36 1.01
CA LEU A 177 21.57 6.94 2.15
C LEU A 177 21.74 7.84 3.37
N VAL A 178 22.99 8.23 3.67
CA VAL A 178 23.27 9.18 4.77
C VAL A 178 22.69 10.55 4.45
N ALA A 179 22.89 11.06 3.23
CA ALA A 179 22.29 12.33 2.81
C ALA A 179 20.77 12.30 2.89
N LEU A 180 20.14 11.20 2.44
CA LEU A 180 18.70 11.00 2.56
C LEU A 180 18.25 10.97 4.03
N ALA A 181 18.96 10.25 4.90
CA ALA A 181 18.65 10.21 6.32
C ALA A 181 18.75 11.61 6.96
N VAL A 182 19.79 12.38 6.63
CA VAL A 182 19.95 13.77 7.09
C VAL A 182 18.82 14.66 6.61
N VAL A 183 18.43 14.55 5.34
CA VAL A 183 17.28 15.30 4.78
C VAL A 183 15.97 14.91 5.50
N VAL A 184 15.72 13.62 5.73
CA VAL A 184 14.54 13.14 6.46
C VAL A 184 14.50 13.69 7.86
N ILE A 185 15.60 13.58 8.61
CA ILE A 185 15.71 14.08 9.98
C ILE A 185 15.53 15.61 9.98
N GLY A 186 16.20 16.33 9.09
CA GLY A 186 16.07 17.77 8.94
C GLY A 186 14.62 18.19 8.66
N MET A 187 13.92 17.53 7.73
CA MET A 187 12.51 17.79 7.45
C MET A 187 11.61 17.55 8.67
N VAL A 188 11.81 16.46 9.41
CA VAL A 188 11.02 16.17 10.62
C VAL A 188 11.24 17.24 11.70
N ILE A 189 12.44 17.78 11.82
CA ILE A 189 12.77 18.83 12.79
C ILE A 189 12.19 20.19 12.36
N VAL A 190 12.33 20.56 11.08
CA VAL A 190 12.00 21.90 10.57
C VAL A 190 10.50 22.04 10.29
N VAL A 191 9.81 21.00 9.81
CA VAL A 191 8.40 21.08 9.43
C VAL A 191 7.50 20.74 10.62
N PRO A 192 6.74 21.70 11.19
CA PRO A 192 5.93 21.47 12.40
C PRO A 192 4.90 20.34 12.24
N GLY A 193 4.33 20.20 11.04
CA GLY A 193 3.39 19.11 10.72
C GLY A 193 4.01 17.71 10.80
N LEU A 194 5.34 17.59 10.66
CA LEU A 194 6.05 16.32 10.75
C LEU A 194 6.48 15.98 12.17
N ARG A 195 6.63 16.98 13.07
CA ARG A 195 6.97 16.73 14.49
C ARG A 195 5.98 15.82 15.18
N ARG A 196 4.71 15.87 14.81
CA ARG A 196 3.69 14.94 15.33
C ARG A 196 3.95 13.48 14.96
N MET A 197 4.78 13.19 13.94
CA MET A 197 5.18 11.82 13.61
C MET A 197 5.99 11.18 14.73
N LEU A 198 6.62 11.99 15.55
CA LEU A 198 7.37 11.55 16.74
C LEU A 198 6.46 11.25 17.95
N ASN A 199 5.19 11.72 17.91
CA ASN A 199 4.23 11.42 18.98
C ASN A 199 3.41 10.16 18.61
N PRO A 200 3.58 9.04 19.36
CA PRO A 200 2.86 7.79 19.07
C PRO A 200 1.38 7.83 19.48
N SER A 201 0.96 8.78 20.33
CA SER A 201 -0.39 8.82 20.85
C SER A 201 -1.40 9.31 19.79
N ASP A 202 -2.45 8.55 19.61
CA ASP A 202 -3.64 8.92 18.83
C ASP A 202 -4.88 8.39 19.58
N PRO A 203 -5.46 9.21 20.47
CA PRO A 203 -6.55 8.75 21.34
C PRO A 203 -7.77 8.23 20.56
N MET A 204 -8.06 8.83 19.40
CA MET A 204 -9.20 8.41 18.59
C MET A 204 -8.98 7.05 17.94
N ARG A 205 -7.79 6.79 17.41
CA ARG A 205 -7.43 5.47 16.85
C ARG A 205 -7.38 4.40 17.94
N SER A 206 -6.82 4.72 19.09
CA SER A 206 -6.77 3.79 20.23
C SER A 206 -8.18 3.44 20.73
N ARG A 207 -9.09 4.41 20.75
CA ARG A 207 -10.49 4.19 21.08
C ARG A 207 -11.17 3.31 20.04
N THR A 208 -11.04 3.63 18.75
CA THR A 208 -11.58 2.84 17.64
C THR A 208 -11.11 1.39 17.68
N LEU A 209 -9.80 1.16 17.94
CA LEU A 209 -9.25 -0.17 18.11
C LEU A 209 -9.91 -0.91 19.29
N ARG A 210 -9.96 -0.27 20.48
CA ARG A 210 -10.56 -0.87 21.68
C ARG A 210 -12.02 -1.22 21.45
N THR A 211 -12.82 -0.26 20.96
CA THR A 211 -14.23 -0.48 20.67
C THR A 211 -14.43 -1.59 19.63
N GLY A 212 -13.64 -1.59 18.56
CA GLY A 212 -13.68 -2.64 17.53
C GLY A 212 -13.41 -4.03 18.11
N ILE A 213 -12.39 -4.18 18.94
CA ILE A 213 -12.05 -5.46 19.58
C ILE A 213 -13.17 -5.89 20.55
N GLN A 214 -13.75 -4.98 21.34
CA GLN A 214 -14.83 -5.27 22.25
C GLN A 214 -16.09 -5.74 21.52
N VAL A 215 -16.45 -5.07 20.41
CA VAL A 215 -17.59 -5.49 19.57
C VAL A 215 -17.33 -6.86 18.96
N TRP A 216 -16.12 -7.09 18.43
CA TRP A 216 -15.74 -8.36 17.83
C TRP A 216 -15.80 -9.52 18.84
N SER A 217 -15.28 -9.33 20.05
CA SER A 217 -15.21 -10.37 21.07
C SER A 217 -16.50 -10.56 21.87
N SER A 218 -17.55 -9.78 21.59
CA SER A 218 -18.81 -9.84 22.35
C SER A 218 -19.68 -11.07 22.05
N ASP A 219 -19.49 -11.71 20.89
CA ASP A 219 -20.23 -12.87 20.44
C ASP A 219 -19.32 -13.80 19.62
N LEU A 220 -19.46 -15.12 19.80
CA LEU A 220 -18.69 -16.10 19.04
C LEU A 220 -18.96 -16.03 17.52
N ASN A 221 -20.20 -15.73 17.12
CA ASN A 221 -20.51 -15.51 15.70
C ASN A 221 -19.71 -14.32 15.14
N HIS A 222 -19.58 -13.22 15.89
CA HIS A 222 -18.76 -12.08 15.50
C HIS A 222 -17.27 -12.46 15.40
N VAL A 223 -16.78 -13.30 16.31
CA VAL A 223 -15.40 -13.79 16.28
C VAL A 223 -15.13 -14.57 15.00
N PHE A 224 -15.99 -15.50 14.61
CA PHE A 224 -15.74 -16.36 13.45
C PHE A 224 -16.15 -15.72 12.13
N PHE A 225 -17.29 -15.07 12.06
CA PHE A 225 -17.89 -14.59 10.81
C PHE A 225 -17.89 -13.07 10.65
N GLY A 226 -17.62 -12.32 11.73
CA GLY A 226 -17.63 -10.87 11.76
C GLY A 226 -19.04 -10.28 11.87
N LEU A 227 -19.07 -8.94 11.94
CA LEU A 227 -20.33 -8.18 12.01
C LEU A 227 -21.00 -7.98 10.65
N GLY A 228 -20.27 -8.19 9.56
CA GLY A 228 -20.64 -7.82 8.20
C GLY A 228 -19.84 -6.63 7.67
N SER A 229 -19.46 -6.72 6.39
CA SER A 229 -18.65 -5.71 5.73
C SER A 229 -19.30 -4.34 5.71
N GLY A 230 -18.56 -3.31 6.15
CA GLY A 230 -19.00 -1.91 6.17
C GLY A 230 -19.98 -1.56 7.29
N ARG A 231 -20.28 -2.49 8.20
CA ARG A 231 -21.30 -2.28 9.24
C ARG A 231 -20.79 -1.45 10.42
N LEU A 232 -19.62 -1.75 10.93
CA LEU A 232 -19.06 -0.99 12.07
C LEU A 232 -18.40 0.31 11.59
N TRP A 233 -17.80 0.30 10.42
CA TRP A 233 -17.11 1.45 9.85
C TRP A 233 -17.71 1.87 8.50
N PRO A 234 -18.79 2.65 8.51
CA PRO A 234 -19.54 3.02 7.32
C PRO A 234 -18.85 4.16 6.54
N TRP A 235 -17.57 3.99 6.15
CA TRP A 235 -16.77 4.97 5.45
C TRP A 235 -17.38 5.41 4.11
N TYR A 236 -18.12 4.53 3.46
CA TYR A 236 -18.80 4.77 2.18
C TYR A 236 -19.86 5.88 2.28
N LEU A 237 -20.48 6.07 3.45
CA LEU A 237 -21.44 7.16 3.68
C LEU A 237 -20.75 8.53 3.60
N TYR A 238 -19.50 8.62 4.03
CA TYR A 238 -18.70 9.82 3.88
C TYR A 238 -18.31 10.09 2.43
N ASP A 239 -17.84 9.05 1.74
CA ASP A 239 -17.31 9.18 0.39
C ASP A 239 -18.44 9.44 -0.61
N CYS A 240 -19.66 8.95 -0.36
CA CYS A 240 -20.85 9.25 -1.16
C CYS A 240 -21.55 10.58 -0.77
N HIS A 241 -20.98 11.34 0.17
CA HIS A 241 -21.59 12.58 0.67
C HIS A 241 -23.03 12.41 1.21
N ALA A 242 -23.43 11.21 1.58
CA ALA A 242 -24.69 10.89 2.22
C ALA A 242 -24.70 11.45 3.67
N ARG A 243 -24.78 12.77 3.81
CA ARG A 243 -24.72 13.49 5.08
C ARG A 243 -26.11 13.54 5.73
N GLN A 244 -26.71 12.41 6.04
CA GLN A 244 -27.88 12.39 6.90
C GLN A 244 -27.44 12.20 8.35
N GLU A 245 -28.09 12.92 9.27
CA GLU A 245 -27.82 12.89 10.73
C GLU A 245 -27.67 11.47 11.34
N PRO A 246 -28.43 10.44 10.89
CA PRO A 246 -28.39 9.09 11.46
C PRO A 246 -27.03 8.38 11.44
N TRP A 247 -26.08 8.75 10.57
CA TRP A 247 -24.81 8.05 10.50
C TRP A 247 -23.94 8.20 11.76
N ARG A 248 -24.14 9.26 12.57
CA ARG A 248 -23.47 9.38 13.88
C ARG A 248 -23.90 8.29 14.84
N GLU A 249 -25.17 7.91 14.81
CA GLU A 249 -25.72 6.84 15.62
C GLU A 249 -25.11 5.49 15.24
N LEU A 250 -24.87 5.25 13.95
CA LEU A 250 -24.22 4.03 13.47
C LEU A 250 -22.78 3.88 13.97
N MET A 251 -22.11 4.99 14.27
CA MET A 251 -20.74 4.96 14.81
C MET A 251 -20.73 4.90 16.35
N THR A 252 -21.91 4.86 17.00
CA THR A 252 -22.02 4.71 18.44
C THR A 252 -22.44 3.28 18.76
N THR A 253 -21.59 2.58 19.46
CA THR A 253 -21.84 1.22 19.94
C THR A 253 -22.08 1.24 21.45
N GLN A 254 -22.60 0.16 22.01
CA GLN A 254 -22.70 -0.01 23.47
C GLN A 254 -21.33 0.11 24.18
N TRP A 255 -20.23 -0.05 23.46
CA TRP A 255 -18.86 0.05 23.94
C TRP A 255 -18.23 1.43 23.72
N GLY A 256 -19.01 2.35 23.16
CA GLY A 256 -18.60 3.71 22.87
C GLY A 256 -18.53 4.04 21.37
N PRO A 257 -18.20 5.31 21.05
CA PRO A 257 -18.12 5.77 19.67
C PRO A 257 -16.89 5.22 18.95
N THR A 258 -17.06 4.99 17.64
CA THR A 258 -15.98 4.66 16.70
C THR A 258 -15.74 5.80 15.70
N LEU A 259 -14.75 5.65 14.83
CA LEU A 259 -14.57 6.49 13.65
C LEU A 259 -15.34 5.88 12.46
N SER A 260 -15.50 6.65 11.38
CA SER A 260 -16.09 6.14 10.12
C SER A 260 -15.22 5.10 9.40
N SER A 261 -13.98 4.91 9.83
CA SER A 261 -13.02 3.97 9.27
C SER A 261 -12.21 3.34 10.39
N ALA A 262 -11.90 2.05 10.26
CA ALA A 262 -11.06 1.31 11.21
C ALA A 262 -9.65 1.88 11.37
N HIS A 263 -9.16 2.64 10.39
CA HIS A 263 -7.76 3.05 10.28
C HIS A 263 -6.75 1.88 10.37
N SER A 264 -7.19 0.67 10.01
CA SER A 264 -6.40 -0.54 9.89
C SER A 264 -7.16 -1.52 9.01
N THR A 265 -6.53 -1.99 7.94
CA THR A 265 -7.14 -3.02 7.07
C THR A 265 -7.30 -4.34 7.81
N VAL A 266 -6.30 -4.70 8.63
CA VAL A 266 -6.33 -5.93 9.43
C VAL A 266 -7.49 -5.89 10.43
N LEU A 267 -7.63 -4.78 11.16
CA LEU A 267 -8.73 -4.61 12.12
C LEU A 267 -10.09 -4.61 11.41
N ALA A 268 -10.21 -3.91 10.28
CA ALA A 268 -11.46 -3.89 9.50
C ALA A 268 -11.88 -5.31 9.09
N VAL A 269 -10.94 -6.08 8.54
CA VAL A 269 -11.21 -7.45 8.11
C VAL A 269 -11.53 -8.36 9.30
N LEU A 270 -10.78 -8.26 10.40
CA LEU A 270 -10.99 -9.09 11.58
C LEU A 270 -12.36 -8.85 12.21
N VAL A 271 -12.76 -7.60 12.36
CA VAL A 271 -14.01 -7.25 13.04
C VAL A 271 -15.22 -7.41 12.12
N GLU A 272 -15.12 -6.98 10.87
CA GLU A 272 -16.26 -7.03 9.94
C GLU A 272 -16.42 -8.38 9.23
N LEU A 273 -15.33 -9.13 9.02
CA LEU A 273 -15.35 -10.43 8.31
C LEU A 273 -14.95 -11.62 9.18
N GLY A 274 -14.61 -11.37 10.44
CA GLY A 274 -14.25 -12.40 11.42
C GLY A 274 -12.90 -13.07 11.14
N LEU A 275 -12.62 -14.13 11.91
CA LEU A 275 -11.44 -14.97 11.70
C LEU A 275 -11.42 -15.59 10.30
N LEU A 276 -12.59 -15.95 9.75
CA LEU A 276 -12.67 -16.47 8.39
C LEU A 276 -12.14 -15.45 7.37
N GLY A 277 -12.57 -14.19 7.45
CA GLY A 277 -12.07 -13.12 6.59
C GLY A 277 -10.57 -12.86 6.78
N PHE A 278 -10.10 -12.91 8.04
CA PHE A 278 -8.69 -12.72 8.35
C PHE A 278 -7.81 -13.85 7.77
N VAL A 279 -8.21 -15.11 7.93
CA VAL A 279 -7.49 -16.26 7.34
C VAL A 279 -7.42 -16.13 5.81
N LEU A 280 -8.51 -15.71 5.17
CA LEU A 280 -8.53 -15.46 3.72
C LEU A 280 -7.67 -14.25 3.30
N LEU A 281 -7.36 -13.31 4.21
CA LEU A 281 -6.43 -12.20 3.97
C LEU A 281 -4.96 -12.63 4.09
N LEU A 282 -4.64 -13.65 4.88
CA LEU A 282 -3.25 -14.07 5.12
C LEU A 282 -2.44 -14.31 3.84
N PRO A 283 -2.95 -15.00 2.80
CA PRO A 283 -2.20 -15.18 1.55
C PRO A 283 -1.85 -13.85 0.87
N VAL A 284 -2.69 -12.82 1.01
CA VAL A 284 -2.45 -11.48 0.46
C VAL A 284 -1.30 -10.80 1.20
N LEU A 285 -1.23 -10.96 2.51
CA LEU A 285 -0.18 -10.38 3.34
C LEU A 285 1.13 -11.16 3.24
N LEU A 286 1.05 -12.48 3.29
CA LEU A 286 2.23 -13.34 3.36
C LEU A 286 2.81 -13.69 1.98
N GLY A 287 1.97 -13.75 0.94
CA GLY A 287 2.39 -14.13 -0.41
C GLY A 287 3.57 -13.30 -0.93
N PRO A 288 3.54 -11.97 -0.89
CA PRO A 288 4.67 -11.13 -1.29
C PRO A 288 5.94 -11.37 -0.47
N VAL A 289 5.79 -11.64 0.84
CA VAL A 289 6.93 -11.95 1.73
C VAL A 289 7.56 -13.28 1.35
N VAL A 290 6.74 -14.32 1.20
CA VAL A 290 7.19 -15.67 0.83
C VAL A 290 7.89 -15.64 -0.52
N GLU A 291 7.32 -14.96 -1.51
CA GLU A 291 7.92 -14.86 -2.85
C GLU A 291 9.25 -14.09 -2.82
N LEU A 292 9.33 -12.99 -2.04
CA LEU A 292 10.58 -12.26 -1.85
C LEU A 292 11.66 -13.13 -1.21
N VAL A 293 11.33 -13.80 -0.10
CA VAL A 293 12.23 -14.66 0.66
C VAL A 293 12.73 -15.80 -0.23
N ARG A 294 11.82 -16.48 -0.92
CA ARG A 294 12.16 -17.55 -1.87
C ARG A 294 13.17 -17.05 -2.91
N ARG A 295 12.93 -15.91 -3.55
CA ARG A 295 13.84 -15.36 -4.58
C ARG A 295 15.20 -14.95 -4.03
N LEU A 296 15.25 -14.47 -2.79
CA LEU A 296 16.52 -14.14 -2.13
C LEU A 296 17.34 -15.41 -1.84
N PHE A 297 16.70 -16.49 -1.35
CA PHE A 297 17.38 -17.74 -1.07
C PHE A 297 17.79 -18.51 -2.32
N ASP A 298 16.92 -18.56 -3.33
CA ASP A 298 17.21 -19.26 -4.58
C ASP A 298 18.27 -18.54 -5.44
N GLY A 299 18.58 -17.28 -5.14
CA GLY A 299 19.50 -16.44 -5.92
C GLY A 299 19.05 -16.23 -7.38
N THR A 300 17.80 -16.53 -7.71
CA THR A 300 17.26 -16.56 -9.07
C THR A 300 16.65 -15.24 -9.53
N GLY A 301 16.44 -14.29 -8.61
CA GLY A 301 15.79 -13.02 -8.92
C GLY A 301 16.71 -12.01 -9.61
N SER A 302 16.19 -11.23 -10.57
CA SER A 302 16.89 -10.04 -11.03
C SER A 302 16.92 -8.97 -9.94
N PRO A 303 17.96 -8.11 -9.87
CA PRO A 303 18.01 -7.03 -8.86
C PRO A 303 16.78 -6.13 -8.88
N ALA A 304 16.30 -5.81 -10.07
CA ALA A 304 15.13 -4.98 -10.27
C ALA A 304 13.84 -5.64 -9.76
N GLY A 305 13.68 -6.94 -10.03
CA GLY A 305 12.56 -7.73 -9.52
C GLY A 305 12.56 -7.85 -7.99
N VAL A 306 13.73 -8.01 -7.38
CA VAL A 306 13.88 -8.03 -5.92
C VAL A 306 13.50 -6.68 -5.31
N VAL A 307 13.97 -5.56 -5.90
CA VAL A 307 13.59 -4.21 -5.43
C VAL A 307 12.07 -4.00 -5.51
N LEU A 308 11.44 -4.43 -6.59
CA LEU A 308 9.99 -4.26 -6.76
C LEU A 308 9.20 -5.04 -5.72
N ARG A 309 9.56 -6.31 -5.47
CA ARG A 309 8.96 -7.14 -4.42
C ARG A 309 9.19 -6.56 -3.04
N TRP A 310 10.40 -6.04 -2.80
CA TRP A 310 10.72 -5.39 -1.54
C TRP A 310 9.88 -4.13 -1.32
N ALA A 311 9.59 -3.34 -2.35
CA ALA A 311 8.70 -2.20 -2.25
C ALA A 311 7.30 -2.61 -1.81
N VAL A 312 6.77 -3.73 -2.34
CA VAL A 312 5.47 -4.28 -1.90
C VAL A 312 5.53 -4.70 -0.44
N VAL A 313 6.54 -5.48 -0.04
CA VAL A 313 6.71 -5.93 1.35
C VAL A 313 6.84 -4.75 2.31
N ALA A 314 7.56 -3.70 1.92
CA ALA A 314 7.73 -2.49 2.72
C ALA A 314 6.42 -1.72 2.95
N THR A 315 5.38 -1.94 2.15
CA THR A 315 4.05 -1.33 2.38
C THR A 315 3.17 -2.13 3.34
N LEU A 316 3.50 -3.40 3.66
CA LEU A 316 2.65 -4.26 4.48
C LEU A 316 2.39 -3.72 5.90
N PRO A 317 3.34 -3.07 6.59
CA PRO A 317 3.06 -2.46 7.89
C PRO A 317 1.92 -1.43 7.86
N ALA A 318 1.69 -0.78 6.71
CA ALA A 318 0.58 0.15 6.57
C ALA A 318 -0.81 -0.51 6.72
N PHE A 319 -0.94 -1.82 6.48
CA PHE A 319 -2.19 -2.56 6.73
C PHE A 319 -2.61 -2.55 8.20
N LEU A 320 -1.66 -2.39 9.13
CA LEU A 320 -1.95 -2.33 10.56
C LEU A 320 -2.51 -0.97 11.00
N VAL A 321 -2.24 0.09 10.22
CA VAL A 321 -2.53 1.47 10.64
C VAL A 321 -3.31 2.29 9.62
N ASP A 322 -3.60 1.72 8.44
CA ASP A 322 -4.36 2.37 7.38
C ASP A 322 -5.31 1.40 6.67
N THR A 323 -6.46 1.92 6.23
CA THR A 323 -7.50 1.13 5.55
C THR A 323 -7.52 1.50 4.07
N TYR A 324 -6.62 0.93 3.25
CA TYR A 324 -6.58 1.29 1.82
C TYR A 324 -7.12 0.21 0.89
N LEU A 325 -6.93 -1.09 1.15
CA LEU A 325 -7.40 -2.16 0.25
C LEU A 325 -8.93 -2.28 0.13
N VAL A 326 -9.65 -1.82 1.13
CA VAL A 326 -11.12 -1.94 1.18
C VAL A 326 -11.83 -0.60 0.99
N LYS A 327 -11.10 0.53 1.07
CA LYS A 327 -11.67 1.87 1.05
C LYS A 327 -11.25 2.71 -0.15
N ASN A 328 -9.98 2.65 -0.55
CA ASN A 328 -9.38 3.64 -1.43
C ASN A 328 -9.10 3.07 -2.82
N PHE A 329 -9.98 3.35 -3.80
CA PHE A 329 -9.90 2.74 -5.12
C PHE A 329 -8.53 2.94 -5.78
N GLY A 330 -8.04 4.18 -5.89
CA GLY A 330 -6.80 4.48 -6.61
C GLY A 330 -5.56 3.83 -5.99
N VAL A 331 -5.39 3.96 -4.67
CA VAL A 331 -4.26 3.36 -3.94
C VAL A 331 -4.35 1.83 -3.97
N SER A 332 -5.55 1.26 -3.78
CA SER A 332 -5.78 -0.18 -3.77
C SER A 332 -5.50 -0.80 -5.14
N MET A 333 -6.03 -0.21 -6.20
CA MET A 333 -5.77 -0.67 -7.57
C MET A 333 -4.28 -0.64 -7.89
N TRP A 334 -3.59 0.46 -7.56
CA TRP A 334 -2.14 0.58 -7.80
C TRP A 334 -1.35 -0.46 -6.99
N TRP A 335 -1.74 -0.71 -5.74
CA TRP A 335 -1.13 -1.75 -4.91
C TRP A 335 -1.28 -3.14 -5.56
N TRP A 336 -2.49 -3.48 -6.05
CA TRP A 336 -2.73 -4.74 -6.75
C TRP A 336 -1.91 -4.84 -8.03
N VAL A 337 -1.88 -3.80 -8.86
CA VAL A 337 -1.11 -3.77 -10.11
C VAL A 337 0.36 -4.08 -9.84
N VAL A 338 0.98 -3.37 -8.89
CA VAL A 338 2.41 -3.55 -8.60
C VAL A 338 2.67 -4.92 -7.96
N THR A 339 1.84 -5.35 -7.01
CA THR A 339 1.98 -6.63 -6.32
C THR A 339 1.87 -7.80 -7.29
N LEU A 340 0.80 -7.86 -8.08
CA LEU A 340 0.58 -8.94 -9.04
C LEU A 340 1.62 -8.94 -10.15
N SER A 341 2.03 -7.77 -10.64
CA SER A 341 3.11 -7.66 -11.61
C SER A 341 4.44 -8.13 -11.04
N SER A 342 4.71 -7.88 -9.75
CA SER A 342 5.93 -8.32 -9.09
C SER A 342 6.01 -9.84 -8.90
N VAL A 343 4.85 -10.49 -8.65
CA VAL A 343 4.74 -11.95 -8.50
C VAL A 343 4.82 -12.63 -9.88
N ALA A 344 4.12 -12.10 -10.87
CA ALA A 344 4.12 -12.63 -12.24
C ALA A 344 5.43 -12.40 -12.99
N TRP A 345 6.35 -11.62 -12.41
CA TRP A 345 7.67 -11.38 -12.99
C TRP A 345 8.46 -12.68 -13.08
N THR A 346 8.59 -13.22 -14.27
CA THR A 346 9.51 -14.32 -14.56
C THR A 346 10.82 -13.75 -15.05
N ASP A 347 11.91 -14.06 -14.35
CA ASP A 347 13.27 -13.84 -14.84
C ASP A 347 13.53 -14.84 -15.97
N GLN A 348 12.97 -14.57 -17.16
CA GLN A 348 13.30 -15.36 -18.33
C GLN A 348 14.81 -15.18 -18.60
N ARG A 349 15.58 -16.20 -18.32
CA ARG A 349 16.91 -16.31 -18.94
C ARG A 349 16.67 -16.27 -20.45
N PRO A 350 17.41 -15.46 -21.22
CA PRO A 350 17.38 -15.59 -22.67
C PRO A 350 17.62 -17.08 -22.98
N PRO A 351 16.86 -17.66 -23.93
CA PRO A 351 17.08 -19.04 -24.31
C PRO A 351 18.58 -19.15 -24.61
N SER A 352 19.24 -20.08 -23.92
CA SER A 352 20.64 -20.41 -24.23
C SER A 352 20.65 -20.67 -25.72
N THR A 353 21.25 -19.78 -26.50
CA THR A 353 21.60 -20.07 -27.87
C THR A 353 22.49 -21.29 -27.79
N SER A 354 21.85 -22.46 -27.94
CA SER A 354 22.58 -23.68 -28.21
C SER A 354 23.43 -23.35 -29.41
N ARG A 355 24.78 -23.14 -29.21
CA ARG A 355 25.73 -23.16 -30.26
C ARG A 355 25.46 -24.47 -31.02
N GLN A 356 24.75 -24.37 -32.11
CA GLN A 356 24.86 -25.37 -33.14
C GLN A 356 26.31 -25.28 -33.60
N ASN A 357 27.15 -26.06 -32.96
CA ASN A 357 28.40 -26.49 -33.54
C ASN A 357 28.02 -27.40 -34.71
N SER A 358 27.76 -26.78 -35.87
CA SER A 358 27.86 -27.45 -37.17
C SER A 358 29.33 -27.68 -37.40
N GLY A 359 29.79 -28.92 -37.10
CA GLY A 359 31.05 -29.45 -37.66
C GLY A 359 30.91 -29.68 -39.13
#